data_dad8d0155e8fcc6a9c4bef55e94d00e8
#
_entry.id   dad8d0155e8fcc6a9c4bef55e94d00e8
#
_cell.length_a   1.000
_cell.length_b   1.000
_cell.length_c   1.000
_cell.angle_alpha   90.00
_cell.angle_beta   90.00
_cell.angle_gamma   90.00
#
_symmetry.space_group_name_H-M   'P 1'
#
loop_
_entity.id
_entity.type
_entity.pdbx_description
1 polymer ?
#
loop_
_entity_poly.entity_id
_entity_poly.type
_entity_poly.pdbx_seq_one_letter_code
_entity_poly.pdbx_strand_id
1 'polypeptide(L)'
;MPGLFMSFTIAIDGPAAAGKGTISRALAKHFGFAHLDTGLLYRAVASKVLEGQDPHCAARELTPADLERDTLRTAEVGAAASKVAVLPEVRAALIAFQRSFALRTGGAVLDGRDIGTVICPDAQAKL
;
A
#
# COMPACT_ATOMS: atom_id res chain seq x y z
N MET A 1 21.59 1.17 -19.57
CA MET A 1 21.69 0.37 -18.34
C MET A 1 20.34 -0.30 -18.08
N PRO A 2 20.21 -1.55 -18.45
CA PRO A 2 18.92 -2.23 -18.29
C PRO A 2 18.38 -2.18 -16.87
N GLY A 3 19.25 -2.37 -15.86
CA GLY A 3 18.83 -2.37 -14.46
C GLY A 3 18.22 -1.06 -13.97
N LEU A 4 18.49 0.07 -14.62
CA LEU A 4 17.93 1.36 -14.22
C LEU A 4 16.46 1.51 -14.62
N PHE A 5 16.00 0.75 -15.61
CA PHE A 5 14.63 0.85 -16.14
C PHE A 5 13.77 -0.35 -15.77
N MET A 6 14.35 -1.33 -15.10
CA MET A 6 13.61 -2.52 -14.67
C MET A 6 12.96 -2.27 -13.33
N SER A 7 11.75 -2.78 -13.19
CA SER A 7 11.10 -2.86 -11.89
C SER A 7 11.49 -4.17 -11.22
N PHE A 8 11.52 -4.15 -9.90
CA PHE A 8 11.70 -5.35 -9.09
C PHE A 8 10.76 -5.24 -7.89
N THR A 9 9.91 -6.23 -7.72
CA THR A 9 8.88 -6.18 -6.67
C THR A 9 9.14 -7.26 -5.64
N ILE A 10 9.18 -6.85 -4.37
CA ILE A 10 9.24 -7.76 -3.23
C ILE A 10 7.88 -7.68 -2.53
N ALA A 11 7.17 -8.79 -2.48
CA ALA A 11 5.88 -8.89 -1.81
C ALA A 11 6.06 -9.57 -0.46
N ILE A 12 5.63 -8.92 0.61
CA ILE A 12 5.74 -9.45 1.97
C ILE A 12 4.35 -9.57 2.57
N ASP A 13 3.91 -10.79 2.79
CA ASP A 13 2.59 -11.09 3.32
C ASP A 13 2.67 -11.54 4.76
N GLY A 14 1.63 -11.22 5.51
CA GLY A 14 1.51 -11.69 6.89
C GLY A 14 0.66 -10.77 7.74
N PRO A 15 0.28 -11.24 8.93
CA PRO A 15 -0.47 -10.42 9.88
C PRO A 15 0.38 -9.27 10.41
N ALA A 16 -0.28 -8.20 10.85
CA ALA A 16 0.40 -7.00 11.34
C ALA A 16 1.38 -7.28 12.48
N ALA A 17 1.08 -8.30 13.30
CA ALA A 17 1.89 -8.65 14.46
C ALA A 17 3.15 -9.46 14.13
N ALA A 18 3.37 -9.83 12.88
CA ALA A 18 4.48 -10.71 12.47
C ALA A 18 5.80 -9.98 12.23
N GLY A 19 5.88 -8.68 12.50
CA GLY A 19 7.11 -7.90 12.29
C GLY A 19 7.42 -7.60 10.83
N LYS A 20 6.45 -7.80 9.92
CA LYS A 20 6.68 -7.61 8.48
C LYS A 20 7.02 -6.17 8.11
N GLY A 21 6.49 -5.20 8.85
CA GLY A 21 6.80 -3.79 8.60
C GLY A 21 8.26 -3.46 8.84
N THR A 22 8.85 -4.03 9.89
CA THR A 22 10.28 -3.86 10.20
C THR A 22 11.15 -4.49 9.11
N ILE A 23 10.82 -5.72 8.71
CA ILE A 23 11.54 -6.43 7.66
C ILE A 23 11.42 -5.68 6.33
N SER A 24 10.22 -5.22 6.00
CA SER A 24 9.97 -4.50 4.75
C SER A 24 10.77 -3.23 4.64
N ARG A 25 10.81 -2.44 5.71
CA ARG A 25 11.60 -1.20 5.73
C ARG A 25 13.09 -1.48 5.63
N ALA A 26 13.56 -2.54 6.30
CA ALA A 26 14.96 -2.92 6.24
C ALA A 26 15.37 -3.37 4.83
N LEU A 27 14.54 -4.16 4.16
CA LEU A 27 14.79 -4.58 2.79
C LEU A 27 14.77 -3.42 1.82
N ALA A 28 13.78 -2.53 1.95
CA ALA A 28 13.69 -1.35 1.09
C ALA A 28 14.93 -0.48 1.24
N LYS A 29 15.38 -0.24 2.45
CA LYS A 29 16.59 0.54 2.72
C LYS A 29 17.84 -0.14 2.14
N HIS A 30 17.95 -1.45 2.33
CA HIS A 30 19.11 -2.22 1.87
C HIS A 30 19.27 -2.17 0.34
N PHE A 31 18.17 -2.30 -0.39
CA PHE A 31 18.21 -2.32 -1.85
C PHE A 31 17.96 -0.96 -2.49
N GLY A 32 17.65 0.05 -1.71
CA GLY A 32 17.29 1.36 -2.26
C GLY A 32 15.93 1.37 -2.95
N PHE A 33 15.01 0.49 -2.52
CA PHE A 33 13.66 0.38 -3.06
C PHE A 33 12.69 1.28 -2.30
N ALA A 34 11.60 1.67 -2.96
CA ALA A 34 10.51 2.34 -2.28
C ALA A 34 9.71 1.32 -1.46
N HIS A 35 9.11 1.75 -0.36
CA HIS A 35 8.32 0.89 0.52
C HIS A 35 6.87 1.37 0.57
N LEU A 36 5.94 0.44 0.50
CA LEU A 36 4.51 0.70 0.65
C LEU A 36 3.93 -0.23 1.73
N ASP A 37 3.46 0.36 2.82
CA ASP A 37 2.65 -0.32 3.81
C ASP A 37 1.19 -0.26 3.35
N THR A 38 0.70 -1.34 2.77
CA THR A 38 -0.63 -1.35 2.17
C THR A 38 -1.75 -1.21 3.19
N GLY A 39 -1.48 -1.52 4.46
CA GLY A 39 -2.45 -1.30 5.54
C GLY A 39 -2.81 0.16 5.74
N LEU A 40 -1.93 1.08 5.32
CA LEU A 40 -2.20 2.52 5.42
C LEU A 40 -3.13 3.03 4.32
N LEU A 41 -3.31 2.29 3.23
CA LEU A 41 -4.11 2.76 2.09
C LEU A 41 -5.56 3.02 2.46
N TYR A 42 -6.21 2.05 3.12
CA TYR A 42 -7.60 2.20 3.55
C TYR A 42 -7.74 3.28 4.61
N ARG A 43 -6.76 3.42 5.48
CA ARG A 43 -6.76 4.49 6.48
C ARG A 43 -6.61 5.86 5.85
N ALA A 44 -5.78 5.99 4.81
CA ALA A 44 -5.64 7.25 4.08
C ALA A 44 -6.94 7.64 3.38
N VAL A 45 -7.60 6.70 2.71
CA VAL A 45 -8.92 6.94 2.12
C VAL A 45 -9.92 7.36 3.19
N ALA A 46 -9.97 6.63 4.30
CA ALA A 46 -10.89 6.93 5.39
C ALA A 46 -10.66 8.32 5.97
N SER A 47 -9.41 8.74 6.11
CA SER A 47 -9.06 10.08 6.58
C SER A 47 -9.67 11.16 5.67
N LYS A 48 -9.58 10.96 4.36
CA LYS A 48 -10.16 11.89 3.39
C LYS A 48 -11.69 11.87 3.43
N VAL A 49 -12.29 10.71 3.65
CA VAL A 49 -13.76 10.58 3.79
C VAL A 49 -14.23 11.33 5.03
N LEU A 50 -13.49 11.24 6.12
CA LEU A 50 -13.82 12.00 7.35
C LEU A 50 -13.74 13.51 7.14
N GLU A 51 -12.96 13.96 6.14
CA GLU A 51 -12.89 15.36 5.74
C GLU A 51 -14.01 15.76 4.77
N GLY A 52 -14.89 14.84 4.42
CA GLY A 52 -16.04 15.10 3.56
C GLY A 52 -15.90 14.66 2.10
N GLN A 53 -14.82 13.97 1.76
CA GLN A 53 -14.67 13.48 0.38
C GLN A 53 -15.48 12.22 0.13
N ASP A 54 -15.92 12.03 -1.11
CA ASP A 54 -16.53 10.79 -1.57
C ASP A 54 -15.48 9.66 -1.52
N PRO A 55 -15.83 8.47 -1.01
CA PRO A 55 -14.85 7.36 -0.89
C PRO A 55 -14.18 6.97 -2.21
N HIS A 56 -14.94 6.89 -3.31
CA HIS A 56 -14.37 6.53 -4.60
C HIS A 56 -13.39 7.59 -5.11
N CYS A 57 -13.78 8.86 -5.00
CA CYS A 57 -12.90 9.97 -5.39
C CYS A 57 -11.65 10.01 -4.52
N ALA A 58 -11.80 9.81 -3.22
CA ALA A 58 -10.69 9.78 -2.28
C ALA A 58 -9.68 8.68 -2.65
N ALA A 59 -10.19 7.50 -3.02
CA ALA A 59 -9.33 6.36 -3.40
C ALA A 59 -8.62 6.61 -4.73
N ARG A 60 -9.33 7.16 -5.73
CA ARG A 60 -8.75 7.44 -7.04
C ARG A 60 -7.69 8.53 -7.01
N GLU A 61 -7.84 9.50 -6.14
CA GLU A 61 -6.95 10.66 -6.03
C GLU A 61 -5.88 10.49 -4.96
N LEU A 62 -5.73 9.28 -4.42
CA LEU A 62 -4.76 8.99 -3.38
C LEU A 62 -3.34 9.23 -3.90
N THR A 63 -2.53 9.91 -3.07
CA THR A 63 -1.12 10.19 -3.37
C THR A 63 -0.24 9.62 -2.26
N PRO A 64 1.06 9.42 -2.50
CA PRO A 64 1.97 8.98 -1.45
C PRO A 64 1.99 9.89 -0.23
N ALA A 65 1.79 11.21 -0.41
CA ALA A 65 1.74 12.16 0.69
C ALA A 65 0.56 11.88 1.64
N ASP A 66 -0.55 11.36 1.12
CA ASP A 66 -1.71 11.02 1.96
C ASP A 66 -1.39 9.91 2.96
N LEU A 67 -0.39 9.07 2.67
CA LEU A 67 0.02 7.97 3.54
C LEU A 67 0.88 8.45 4.72
N GLU A 68 1.31 9.70 4.71
CA GLU A 68 2.18 10.29 5.73
C GLU A 68 1.42 11.14 6.75
N ARG A 69 0.09 11.14 6.69
CA ARG A 69 -0.73 11.92 7.64
C ARG A 69 -0.59 11.36 9.06
N ASP A 70 -0.44 12.24 10.04
CA ASP A 70 -0.23 11.85 11.43
C ASP A 70 -1.41 11.13 12.06
N THR A 71 -2.62 11.37 11.56
CA THR A 71 -3.87 10.86 12.15
C THR A 71 -4.26 9.47 11.67
N LEU A 72 -3.51 8.86 10.76
CA LEU A 72 -3.91 7.59 10.15
C LEU A 72 -4.06 6.43 11.14
N ARG A 73 -3.38 6.48 12.26
CA ARG A 73 -3.41 5.38 13.24
C ARG A 73 -4.39 5.61 14.38
N THR A 74 -5.21 6.66 14.31
CA THR A 74 -6.23 6.91 15.33
C THR A 74 -7.36 5.86 15.24
N ALA A 75 -8.08 5.67 16.36
CA ALA A 75 -9.22 4.75 16.40
C ALA A 75 -10.33 5.20 15.46
N GLU A 76 -10.57 6.51 15.35
CA GLU A 76 -11.58 7.07 14.47
C GLU A 76 -11.29 6.72 13.00
N VAL A 77 -10.05 6.92 12.56
CA VAL A 77 -9.64 6.58 11.20
C VAL A 77 -9.72 5.08 10.98
N GLY A 78 -9.30 4.27 11.96
CA GLY A 78 -9.39 2.82 11.87
C GLY A 78 -10.82 2.32 11.69
N ALA A 79 -11.77 2.89 12.44
CA ALA A 79 -13.18 2.54 12.29
C ALA A 79 -13.72 2.94 10.92
N ALA A 80 -13.38 4.12 10.43
CA ALA A 80 -13.78 4.57 9.10
C ALA A 80 -13.14 3.72 7.99
N ALA A 81 -11.89 3.28 8.19
CA ALA A 81 -11.20 2.41 7.24
C ALA A 81 -11.94 1.08 7.04
N SER A 82 -12.46 0.50 8.11
CA SER A 82 -13.25 -0.73 8.03
C SER A 82 -14.50 -0.55 7.19
N LYS A 83 -15.11 0.64 7.23
CA LYS A 83 -16.31 0.93 6.44
C LYS A 83 -16.00 1.09 4.96
N VAL A 84 -14.91 1.78 4.61
CA VAL A 84 -14.55 1.97 3.20
C VAL A 84 -13.97 0.71 2.57
N ALA A 85 -13.40 -0.18 3.38
CA ALA A 85 -12.78 -1.40 2.89
C ALA A 85 -13.78 -2.39 2.26
N VAL A 86 -15.07 -2.27 2.55
CA VAL A 86 -16.11 -3.12 1.97
C VAL A 86 -16.63 -2.59 0.63
N LEU A 87 -16.25 -1.38 0.23
CA LEU A 87 -16.74 -0.76 -1.01
C LEU A 87 -15.94 -1.28 -2.20
N PRO A 88 -16.59 -1.95 -3.18
CA PRO A 88 -15.86 -2.53 -4.32
C PRO A 88 -15.07 -1.52 -5.14
N GLU A 89 -15.61 -0.32 -5.35
CA GLU A 89 -14.93 0.73 -6.12
C GLU A 89 -13.69 1.26 -5.41
N VAL A 90 -13.70 1.32 -4.08
CA VAL A 90 -12.53 1.70 -3.29
C VAL A 90 -11.46 0.60 -3.40
N ARG A 91 -11.87 -0.65 -3.25
CA ARG A 91 -10.93 -1.77 -3.35
C ARG A 91 -10.27 -1.84 -4.72
N ALA A 92 -11.04 -1.67 -5.78
CA ALA A 92 -10.51 -1.68 -7.15
C ALA A 92 -9.49 -0.55 -7.37
N ALA A 93 -9.80 0.66 -6.91
CA ALA A 93 -8.90 1.80 -7.02
C ALA A 93 -7.60 1.57 -6.25
N LEU A 94 -7.67 0.98 -5.05
CA LEU A 94 -6.50 0.72 -4.24
C LEU A 94 -5.66 -0.45 -4.77
N ILE A 95 -6.27 -1.44 -5.40
CA ILE A 95 -5.52 -2.49 -6.11
C ILE A 95 -4.73 -1.86 -7.26
N ALA A 96 -5.35 -0.99 -8.03
CA ALA A 96 -4.67 -0.28 -9.12
C ALA A 96 -3.50 0.56 -8.59
N PHE A 97 -3.69 1.26 -7.48
CA PHE A 97 -2.62 2.03 -6.84
C PHE A 97 -1.44 1.13 -6.46
N GLN A 98 -1.71 0.00 -5.83
CA GLN A 98 -0.67 -0.94 -5.39
C GLN A 98 0.10 -1.52 -6.57
N ARG A 99 -0.59 -1.91 -7.64
CA ARG A 99 0.05 -2.45 -8.84
C ARG A 99 0.91 -1.41 -9.55
N SER A 100 0.43 -0.18 -9.62
CA SER A 100 1.21 0.92 -10.19
C SER A 100 2.48 1.18 -9.37
N PHE A 101 2.35 1.17 -8.04
CA PHE A 101 3.49 1.32 -7.15
C PHE A 101 4.52 0.20 -7.34
N ALA A 102 4.03 -1.04 -7.46
CA ALA A 102 4.90 -2.22 -7.61
C ALA A 102 5.74 -2.18 -8.87
N LEU A 103 5.20 -1.58 -9.94
CA LEU A 103 5.87 -1.53 -11.24
C LEU A 103 6.78 -0.32 -11.42
N ARG A 104 6.96 0.49 -10.39
CA ARG A 104 7.79 1.69 -10.48
C ARG A 104 9.25 1.33 -10.77
N THR A 105 9.91 2.19 -11.51
CA THR A 105 11.34 2.06 -11.79
C THR A 105 12.14 2.18 -10.49
N GLY A 106 13.14 1.32 -10.32
CA GLY A 106 14.02 1.35 -9.15
C GLY A 106 13.64 0.36 -8.05
N GLY A 107 12.52 -0.33 -8.21
CA GLY A 107 12.11 -1.38 -7.28
C GLY A 107 11.14 -0.92 -6.20
N ALA A 108 10.39 -1.87 -5.66
CA ALA A 108 9.37 -1.62 -4.65
C ALA A 108 9.26 -2.79 -3.69
N VAL A 109 9.01 -2.47 -2.41
CA VAL A 109 8.66 -3.44 -1.37
C VAL A 109 7.24 -3.11 -0.92
N LEU A 110 6.32 -4.06 -1.07
CA LEU A 110 4.94 -3.92 -0.60
C LEU A 110 4.70 -4.93 0.51
N ASP A 111 4.24 -4.47 1.65
CA ASP A 111 3.82 -5.39 2.71
C ASP A 111 2.32 -5.24 2.99
N GLY A 112 1.70 -6.35 3.35
CA GLY A 112 0.27 -6.37 3.62
C GLY A 112 -0.28 -7.78 3.62
N ARG A 113 -1.45 -7.94 2.99
CA ARG A 113 -2.12 -9.23 2.83
C ARG A 113 -2.41 -9.46 1.36
N ASP A 114 -2.27 -10.70 0.93
CA ASP A 114 -2.54 -11.12 -0.45
C ASP A 114 -1.71 -10.35 -1.49
N ILE A 115 -0.54 -9.85 -1.10
CA ILE A 115 0.31 -9.09 -2.01
C ILE A 115 0.91 -10.01 -3.07
N GLY A 116 1.50 -11.12 -2.66
CA GLY A 116 2.14 -12.07 -3.58
C GLY A 116 1.18 -13.00 -4.28
N THR A 117 -0.11 -12.98 -3.92
CA THR A 117 -1.13 -13.87 -4.50
C THR A 117 -2.13 -13.14 -5.37
N VAL A 118 -2.61 -11.99 -4.93
CA VAL A 118 -3.67 -11.24 -5.63
C VAL A 118 -3.15 -9.96 -6.25
N ILE A 119 -2.44 -9.15 -5.49
CA ILE A 119 -2.01 -7.82 -5.94
C ILE A 119 -0.85 -7.94 -6.95
N CYS A 120 0.19 -8.65 -6.58
CA CYS A 120 1.41 -8.79 -7.37
C CYS A 120 1.78 -10.28 -7.49
N PRO A 121 0.98 -11.08 -8.21
CA PRO A 121 1.28 -12.51 -8.35
C PRO A 121 2.60 -12.76 -9.08
N ASP A 122 3.06 -11.78 -9.86
CA ASP A 122 4.31 -11.87 -10.63
C ASP A 122 5.50 -11.23 -9.91
N ALA A 123 5.39 -10.93 -8.62
CA ALA A 123 6.50 -10.36 -7.86
C ALA A 123 7.72 -11.28 -7.94
N GLN A 124 8.90 -10.69 -8.13
CA GLN A 124 10.15 -11.44 -8.24
C GLN A 124 10.53 -12.14 -6.94
N ALA A 125 10.18 -11.55 -5.80
CA ALA A 125 10.40 -12.17 -4.49
C ALA A 125 9.11 -12.09 -3.67
N LYS A 126 8.81 -13.19 -2.99
CA LYS A 126 7.62 -13.30 -2.12
C LYS A 126 8.06 -13.89 -0.78
N LEU A 127 7.74 -13.18 0.29
CA LEU A 127 8.12 -13.58 1.64
C LEU A 127 6.92 -13.78 2.57
#